data_9e9f0b20a78c598adc83928961774516
#
_entry.id   9e9f0b20a78c598adc83928961774516
#
_cell.length_a   1.000
_cell.length_b   1.000
_cell.length_c   1.000
_cell.angle_alpha   90.00
_cell.angle_beta   90.00
_cell.angle_gamma   90.00
#
_symmetry.space_group_name_H-M   'P 1'
#
loop_
_entity.id
_entity.type
_entity.pdbx_description
1 polymer ?
#
loop_
_entity_poly.entity_id
_entity_poly.type
_entity_poly.pdbx_seq_one_letter_code
_entity_poly.pdbx_strand_id
1 'polypeptide(L)'
;AFSVDGEVLVGEVAKRQAITNPDRTIRSVKRHMGTTWKKEIDDKSYTAQEISARTLQKLKRDAESYLGTPVTEAVITVPAYFDDAQRTATKEAGQVAGLDVLRIINEPTSAALAYGLDKENSDQTILVFDLGGGTFDVSILEVGIDGEGQVFEVKSTHGDTNLGGDDWDEAVI
;
A
#
# COMPACT_ATOMS: atom_id res chain seq x y z
N ALA A 1 -1.16 -15.30 -2.53
CA ALA A 1 -1.80 -16.62 -2.58
C ALA A 1 -1.00 -17.62 -1.75
N PHE A 2 -1.63 -18.71 -1.38
CA PHE A 2 -0.99 -19.84 -0.72
C PHE A 2 -1.06 -21.06 -1.64
N SER A 3 0.09 -21.69 -1.91
CA SER A 3 0.11 -22.93 -2.68
C SER A 3 -0.41 -24.13 -1.87
N VAL A 4 -0.67 -25.25 -2.53
CA VAL A 4 -1.08 -26.50 -1.86
C VAL A 4 0.00 -27.00 -0.90
N ASP A 5 1.28 -26.76 -1.24
CA ASP A 5 2.44 -27.15 -0.45
C ASP A 5 2.76 -26.14 0.69
N GLY A 6 1.90 -25.14 0.90
CA GLY A 6 2.04 -24.14 1.96
C GLY A 6 3.01 -22.99 1.65
N GLU A 7 3.50 -22.88 0.41
CA GLU A 7 4.32 -21.76 -0.02
C GLU A 7 3.48 -20.48 -0.17
N VAL A 8 4.02 -19.34 0.25
CA VAL A 8 3.39 -18.02 0.09
C VAL A 8 3.86 -17.37 -1.19
N LEU A 9 2.94 -17.20 -2.14
CA LEU A 9 3.14 -16.54 -3.41
C LEU A 9 2.66 -15.09 -3.34
N VAL A 10 3.46 -14.14 -3.83
CA VAL A 10 3.14 -12.70 -3.79
C VAL A 10 3.41 -12.06 -5.15
N GLY A 11 2.55 -11.12 -5.55
CA GLY A 11 2.68 -10.37 -6.78
C GLY A 11 2.24 -11.14 -8.02
N GLU A 12 2.97 -11.00 -9.10
CA GLU A 12 2.61 -11.56 -10.41
C GLU A 12 2.44 -13.09 -10.40
N VAL A 13 3.27 -13.80 -9.64
CA VAL A 13 3.18 -15.26 -9.50
C VAL A 13 1.86 -15.66 -8.84
N ALA A 14 1.44 -14.92 -7.80
CA ALA A 14 0.15 -15.14 -7.14
C ALA A 14 -1.02 -14.83 -8.10
N LYS A 15 -0.93 -13.76 -8.89
CA LYS A 15 -1.95 -13.36 -9.87
C LYS A 15 -2.15 -14.42 -10.95
N ARG A 16 -1.06 -14.95 -11.54
CA ARG A 16 -1.10 -15.92 -12.63
C ARG A 16 -1.78 -17.25 -12.26
N GLN A 17 -1.65 -17.70 -11.01
CA GLN A 17 -2.25 -18.96 -10.55
C GLN A 17 -3.66 -18.77 -9.95
N ALA A 18 -4.18 -17.55 -9.86
CA ALA A 18 -5.44 -17.24 -9.18
C ALA A 18 -6.64 -18.00 -9.75
N ILE A 19 -6.67 -18.23 -11.07
CA ILE A 19 -7.77 -18.95 -11.74
C ILE A 19 -7.85 -20.40 -11.28
N THR A 20 -6.70 -21.03 -11.07
CA THR A 20 -6.61 -22.45 -10.66
C THR A 20 -6.61 -22.64 -9.14
N ASN A 21 -6.50 -21.56 -8.37
CA ASN A 21 -6.42 -21.58 -6.91
C ASN A 21 -7.18 -20.38 -6.29
N PRO A 22 -8.46 -20.18 -6.62
CA PRO A 22 -9.21 -18.98 -6.21
C PRO A 22 -9.41 -18.90 -4.69
N ASP A 23 -9.66 -20.02 -4.02
CA ASP A 23 -9.97 -20.04 -2.58
C ASP A 23 -8.79 -19.63 -1.71
N ARG A 24 -7.58 -19.85 -2.20
CA ARG A 24 -6.31 -19.53 -1.51
C ARG A 24 -5.63 -18.28 -2.05
N THR A 25 -6.29 -17.55 -2.96
CA THR A 25 -5.80 -16.29 -3.53
C THR A 25 -6.57 -15.13 -2.94
N ILE A 26 -5.84 -14.13 -2.47
CA ILE A 26 -6.40 -12.91 -1.89
C ILE A 26 -5.98 -11.74 -2.78
N ARG A 27 -6.96 -10.98 -3.23
CA ARG A 27 -6.78 -9.74 -3.99
C ARG A 27 -7.23 -8.55 -3.16
N SER A 28 -6.69 -7.39 -3.45
CA SER A 28 -7.13 -6.08 -2.92
C SER A 28 -7.29 -6.04 -1.40
N VAL A 29 -6.45 -6.77 -0.64
CA VAL A 29 -6.52 -6.83 0.83
C VAL A 29 -6.40 -5.46 1.49
N LYS A 30 -5.81 -4.48 0.82
CA LYS A 30 -5.71 -3.08 1.26
C LYS A 30 -7.08 -2.48 1.61
N ARG A 31 -8.15 -2.88 0.91
CA ARG A 31 -9.54 -2.47 1.16
C ARG A 31 -10.06 -2.88 2.55
N HIS A 32 -9.42 -3.87 3.18
CA HIS A 32 -9.83 -4.44 4.46
C HIS A 32 -8.95 -4.01 5.64
N MET A 33 -7.95 -3.15 5.40
CA MET A 33 -7.09 -2.66 6.48
C MET A 33 -7.89 -1.88 7.53
N GLY A 34 -7.59 -2.10 8.80
CA GLY A 34 -8.29 -1.46 9.93
C GLY A 34 -9.67 -2.04 10.25
N THR A 35 -10.11 -3.12 9.56
CA THR A 35 -11.40 -3.79 9.79
C THR A 35 -11.23 -5.12 10.50
N THR A 36 -12.35 -5.77 10.85
CA THR A 36 -12.38 -7.12 11.43
C THR A 36 -12.33 -8.23 10.40
N TRP A 37 -12.04 -7.91 9.13
CA TRP A 37 -11.97 -8.88 8.05
C TRP A 37 -10.94 -9.98 8.33
N LYS A 38 -11.33 -11.20 7.99
CA LYS A 38 -10.49 -12.38 8.06
C LYS A 38 -10.73 -13.30 6.87
N LYS A 39 -9.70 -14.04 6.50
CA LYS A 39 -9.77 -15.10 5.49
C LYS A 39 -9.29 -16.41 6.10
N GLU A 40 -10.13 -17.44 6.01
CA GLU A 40 -9.75 -18.81 6.40
C GLU A 40 -9.02 -19.47 5.22
N ILE A 41 -7.84 -20.03 5.50
CA ILE A 41 -7.05 -20.82 4.56
C ILE A 41 -6.41 -21.95 5.32
N ASP A 42 -6.70 -23.19 4.97
CA ASP A 42 -6.14 -24.40 5.58
C ASP A 42 -6.22 -24.41 7.11
N ASP A 43 -7.42 -24.25 7.65
CA ASP A 43 -7.70 -24.25 9.10
C ASP A 43 -7.00 -23.10 9.88
N LYS A 44 -6.45 -22.10 9.16
CA LYS A 44 -5.88 -20.89 9.74
C LYS A 44 -6.66 -19.66 9.31
N SER A 45 -6.88 -18.77 10.28
CA SER A 45 -7.53 -17.48 10.07
C SER A 45 -6.47 -16.39 9.93
N TYR A 46 -6.51 -15.65 8.85
CA TYR A 46 -5.58 -14.56 8.55
C TYR A 46 -6.31 -13.22 8.56
N THR A 47 -5.74 -12.24 9.24
CA THR A 47 -6.19 -10.83 9.21
C THR A 47 -5.66 -10.10 7.98
N ALA A 48 -6.23 -8.91 7.70
CA ALA A 48 -5.74 -8.07 6.62
C ALA A 48 -4.27 -7.66 6.82
N GLN A 49 -3.87 -7.38 8.07
CA GLN A 49 -2.48 -7.04 8.43
C GLN A 49 -1.52 -8.20 8.14
N GLU A 50 -1.88 -9.42 8.51
CA GLU A 50 -1.03 -10.60 8.27
C GLU A 50 -0.85 -10.90 6.79
N ILE A 51 -1.90 -10.73 5.98
CA ILE A 51 -1.80 -10.89 4.52
C ILE A 51 -0.96 -9.77 3.90
N SER A 52 -1.19 -8.51 4.32
CA SER A 52 -0.39 -7.37 3.85
C SER A 52 1.09 -7.52 4.24
N ALA A 53 1.37 -8.06 5.42
CA ALA A 53 2.73 -8.36 5.86
C ALA A 53 3.46 -9.32 4.90
N ARG A 54 2.76 -10.27 4.26
CA ARG A 54 3.38 -11.16 3.25
C ARG A 54 3.90 -10.39 2.03
N THR A 55 3.15 -9.36 1.61
CA THR A 55 3.60 -8.47 0.53
C THR A 55 4.84 -7.68 0.95
N LEU A 56 4.82 -7.10 2.15
CA LEU A 56 5.96 -6.35 2.67
C LEU A 56 7.19 -7.24 2.88
N GLN A 57 7.02 -8.48 3.36
CA GLN A 57 8.11 -9.47 3.47
C GLN A 57 8.73 -9.80 2.11
N LYS A 58 7.91 -9.89 1.05
CA LYS A 58 8.43 -10.13 -0.30
C LYS A 58 9.24 -8.93 -0.78
N LEU A 59 8.72 -7.71 -0.61
CA LEU A 59 9.42 -6.49 -0.98
C LEU A 59 10.73 -6.32 -0.21
N LYS A 60 10.73 -6.62 1.10
CA LYS A 60 11.93 -6.63 1.93
C LYS A 60 12.99 -7.58 1.37
N ARG A 61 12.63 -8.84 1.12
CA ARG A 61 13.56 -9.83 0.54
C ARG A 61 14.10 -9.43 -0.82
N ASP A 62 13.25 -8.85 -1.67
CA ASP A 62 13.67 -8.38 -2.99
C ASP A 62 14.67 -7.23 -2.88
N ALA A 63 14.39 -6.28 -1.98
CA ALA A 63 15.30 -5.17 -1.69
C ALA A 63 16.64 -5.66 -1.12
N GLU A 64 16.62 -6.57 -0.16
CA GLU A 64 17.83 -7.19 0.41
C GLU A 64 18.65 -7.94 -0.64
N SER A 65 17.96 -8.67 -1.53
CA SER A 65 18.63 -9.37 -2.65
C SER A 65 19.28 -8.39 -3.62
N TYR A 66 18.62 -7.27 -3.91
CA TYR A 66 19.14 -6.25 -4.83
C TYR A 66 20.30 -5.46 -4.23
N LEU A 67 20.17 -5.05 -2.94
CA LEU A 67 21.16 -4.23 -2.26
C LEU A 67 22.35 -5.02 -1.70
N GLY A 68 22.18 -6.34 -1.51
CA GLY A 68 23.19 -7.20 -0.88
C GLY A 68 23.38 -6.96 0.62
N THR A 69 22.47 -6.24 1.27
CA THR A 69 22.51 -5.90 2.70
C THR A 69 21.13 -6.05 3.34
N PRO A 70 21.04 -6.30 4.65
CA PRO A 70 19.75 -6.34 5.35
C PRO A 70 19.01 -5.02 5.24
N VAL A 71 17.68 -5.10 5.08
CA VAL A 71 16.75 -3.97 5.13
C VAL A 71 15.94 -4.09 6.42
N THR A 72 16.18 -3.22 7.37
CA THR A 72 15.57 -3.26 8.71
C THR A 72 14.52 -2.21 8.94
N GLU A 73 14.59 -1.10 8.20
CA GLU A 73 13.73 0.08 8.36
C GLU A 73 12.92 0.36 7.10
N ALA A 74 11.75 0.97 7.27
CA ALA A 74 10.91 1.38 6.15
C ALA A 74 10.06 2.61 6.45
N VAL A 75 9.80 3.40 5.41
CA VAL A 75 8.67 4.35 5.36
C VAL A 75 7.59 3.70 4.51
N ILE A 76 6.37 3.64 5.02
CA ILE A 76 5.24 3.02 4.32
C ILE A 76 4.21 4.09 3.97
N THR A 77 3.70 4.03 2.75
CA THR A 77 2.69 4.98 2.26
C THR A 77 1.28 4.44 2.40
N VAL A 78 0.33 5.34 2.66
CA VAL A 78 -1.10 5.05 2.75
C VAL A 78 -1.90 6.12 2.02
N PRO A 79 -3.12 5.83 1.54
CA PRO A 79 -4.02 6.84 1.03
C PRO A 79 -4.24 7.98 2.03
N ALA A 80 -4.42 9.20 1.54
CA ALA A 80 -4.59 10.37 2.41
C ALA A 80 -5.85 10.28 3.29
N TYR A 81 -6.89 9.57 2.82
CA TYR A 81 -8.15 9.37 3.55
C TYR A 81 -8.11 8.23 4.59
N PHE A 82 -7.03 7.44 4.66
CA PHE A 82 -6.93 6.39 5.69
C PHE A 82 -7.06 6.98 7.08
N ASP A 83 -7.96 6.39 7.86
CA ASP A 83 -8.14 6.74 9.27
C ASP A 83 -7.03 6.15 10.16
N ASP A 84 -7.08 6.48 11.45
CA ASP A 84 -6.07 6.04 12.42
C ASP A 84 -6.02 4.51 12.57
N ALA A 85 -7.16 3.82 12.47
CA ALA A 85 -7.21 2.36 12.54
C ALA A 85 -6.51 1.72 11.33
N GLN A 86 -6.74 2.24 10.13
CA GLN A 86 -6.10 1.78 8.90
C GLN A 86 -4.59 2.06 8.89
N ARG A 87 -4.17 3.23 9.39
CA ARG A 87 -2.74 3.60 9.53
C ARG A 87 -2.04 2.71 10.54
N THR A 88 -2.67 2.46 11.68
CA THR A 88 -2.17 1.54 12.72
C THR A 88 -2.02 0.13 12.16
N ALA A 89 -3.05 -0.39 11.51
CA ALA A 89 -3.02 -1.71 10.89
C ALA A 89 -1.89 -1.84 9.84
N THR A 90 -1.64 -0.77 9.06
CA THR A 90 -0.55 -0.74 8.08
C THR A 90 0.82 -0.76 8.78
N LYS A 91 0.98 -0.01 9.87
CA LYS A 91 2.20 -0.05 10.69
C LYS A 91 2.43 -1.43 11.28
N GLU A 92 1.39 -2.06 11.83
CA GLU A 92 1.44 -3.44 12.35
C GLU A 92 1.86 -4.44 11.28
N ALA A 93 1.31 -4.33 10.06
CA ALA A 93 1.73 -5.17 8.94
C ALA A 93 3.23 -5.05 8.63
N GLY A 94 3.79 -3.84 8.70
CA GLY A 94 5.23 -3.60 8.57
C GLY A 94 6.03 -4.29 9.66
N GLN A 95 5.60 -4.19 10.91
CA GLN A 95 6.24 -4.85 12.06
C GLN A 95 6.17 -6.37 11.94
N VAL A 96 5.03 -6.94 11.56
CA VAL A 96 4.88 -8.39 11.30
C VAL A 96 5.78 -8.84 10.14
N ALA A 97 6.05 -7.96 9.18
CA ALA A 97 7.00 -8.22 8.10
C ALA A 97 8.48 -8.19 8.55
N GLY A 98 8.77 -7.78 9.78
CA GLY A 98 10.11 -7.66 10.32
C GLY A 98 10.79 -6.35 9.92
N LEU A 99 10.01 -5.27 9.78
CA LEU A 99 10.48 -3.92 9.50
C LEU A 99 10.24 -3.01 10.70
N ASP A 100 11.21 -2.15 11.01
CA ASP A 100 10.98 -0.98 11.85
C ASP A 100 10.34 0.11 10.98
N VAL A 101 9.07 0.43 11.27
CA VAL A 101 8.32 1.41 10.49
C VAL A 101 8.58 2.80 11.05
N LEU A 102 9.51 3.49 10.44
CA LEU A 102 9.95 4.83 10.85
C LEU A 102 8.82 5.85 10.73
N ARG A 103 8.04 5.77 9.66
CA ARG A 103 6.94 6.71 9.41
C ARG A 103 5.87 6.11 8.48
N ILE A 104 4.62 6.52 8.71
CA ILE A 104 3.52 6.36 7.75
C ILE A 104 3.29 7.72 7.12
N ILE A 105 3.32 7.81 5.79
CA ILE A 105 3.10 9.06 5.04
C ILE A 105 1.99 8.89 3.99
N ASN A 106 1.43 10.00 3.54
CA ASN A 106 0.37 9.95 2.53
C ASN A 106 0.92 9.64 1.13
N GLU A 107 0.25 8.77 0.38
CA GLU A 107 0.60 8.42 -1.00
C GLU A 107 0.74 9.66 -1.91
N PRO A 108 -0.20 10.64 -1.91
CA PRO A 108 -0.05 11.82 -2.74
C PRO A 108 1.15 12.69 -2.37
N THR A 109 1.52 12.76 -1.09
CA THR A 109 2.74 13.45 -0.64
C THR A 109 3.98 12.75 -1.18
N SER A 110 4.01 11.42 -1.12
CA SER A 110 5.13 10.63 -1.65
C SER A 110 5.27 10.77 -3.16
N ALA A 111 4.14 10.83 -3.89
CA ALA A 111 4.13 11.05 -5.34
C ALA A 111 4.72 12.43 -5.69
N ALA A 112 4.32 13.47 -4.95
CA ALA A 112 4.86 14.82 -5.11
C ALA A 112 6.38 14.88 -4.86
N LEU A 113 6.84 14.24 -3.79
CA LEU A 113 8.27 14.13 -3.48
C LEU A 113 9.05 13.37 -4.57
N ALA A 114 8.51 12.23 -5.04
CA ALA A 114 9.13 11.43 -6.08
C ALA A 114 9.22 12.17 -7.42
N TYR A 115 8.26 13.05 -7.72
CA TYR A 115 8.27 13.91 -8.89
C TYR A 115 9.33 15.04 -8.80
N GLY A 116 9.85 15.28 -7.61
CA GLY A 116 10.91 16.27 -7.37
C GLY A 116 10.39 17.67 -7.05
N LEU A 117 9.15 17.79 -6.61
CA LEU A 117 8.54 19.08 -6.26
C LEU A 117 9.16 19.70 -4.99
N ASP A 118 9.88 18.91 -4.21
CA ASP A 118 10.70 19.37 -3.09
C ASP A 118 11.92 20.22 -3.53
N LYS A 119 12.22 20.25 -4.81
CA LYS A 119 13.36 21.01 -5.38
C LYS A 119 12.96 22.35 -5.99
N GLU A 120 11.66 22.62 -6.09
CA GLU A 120 11.14 23.85 -6.64
C GLU A 120 10.89 24.88 -5.54
N ASN A 121 11.53 26.05 -5.63
CA ASN A 121 11.40 27.15 -4.66
C ASN A 121 10.19 28.04 -4.97
N SER A 122 9.00 27.45 -5.12
CA SER A 122 7.76 28.20 -5.37
C SER A 122 6.57 27.55 -4.70
N ASP A 123 5.65 28.37 -4.23
CA ASP A 123 4.35 27.88 -3.77
C ASP A 123 3.57 27.28 -4.94
N GLN A 124 3.05 26.08 -4.77
CA GLN A 124 2.32 25.38 -5.81
C GLN A 124 1.08 24.69 -5.26
N THR A 125 0.03 24.66 -6.06
CA THR A 125 -1.13 23.78 -5.83
C THR A 125 -1.09 22.65 -6.85
N ILE A 126 -1.10 21.43 -6.35
CA ILE A 126 -0.89 20.22 -7.14
C ILE A 126 -2.10 19.32 -7.00
N LEU A 127 -2.56 18.77 -8.13
CA LEU A 127 -3.52 17.67 -8.14
C LEU A 127 -2.79 16.36 -8.39
N VAL A 128 -2.95 15.42 -7.46
CA VAL A 128 -2.49 14.03 -7.63
C VAL A 128 -3.71 13.17 -7.95
N PHE A 129 -3.64 12.50 -9.09
CA PHE A 129 -4.65 11.56 -9.56
C PHE A 129 -4.05 10.15 -9.51
N ASP A 130 -4.48 9.35 -8.55
CA ASP A 130 -3.96 8.01 -8.29
C ASP A 130 -5.04 6.96 -8.56
N LEU A 131 -4.89 6.21 -9.65
CA LEU A 131 -5.76 5.13 -10.03
C LEU A 131 -5.00 3.81 -9.95
N GLY A 132 -5.23 3.10 -8.86
CA GLY A 132 -4.60 1.81 -8.60
C GLY A 132 -5.43 0.60 -9.07
N GLY A 133 -4.98 -0.60 -8.70
CA GLY A 133 -5.72 -1.83 -8.95
C GLY A 133 -6.97 -1.99 -8.07
N GLY A 134 -6.94 -1.45 -6.85
CA GLY A 134 -7.99 -1.63 -5.85
C GLY A 134 -8.66 -0.35 -5.36
N THR A 135 -8.03 0.82 -5.55
CA THR A 135 -8.53 2.12 -5.06
C THR A 135 -8.31 3.20 -6.09
N PHE A 136 -9.15 4.21 -6.04
CA PHE A 136 -9.03 5.45 -6.82
C PHE A 136 -9.00 6.65 -5.88
N ASP A 137 -7.99 7.51 -6.04
CA ASP A 137 -7.75 8.66 -5.18
C ASP A 137 -7.43 9.91 -5.99
N VAL A 138 -8.05 11.03 -5.62
CA VAL A 138 -7.71 12.35 -6.11
C VAL A 138 -7.43 13.24 -4.92
N SER A 139 -6.25 13.85 -4.88
CA SER A 139 -5.84 14.72 -3.78
C SER A 139 -5.32 16.05 -4.30
N ILE A 140 -5.68 17.13 -3.61
CA ILE A 140 -5.12 18.46 -3.83
C ILE A 140 -4.13 18.74 -2.69
N LEU A 141 -2.89 19.04 -3.07
CA LEU A 141 -1.82 19.41 -2.16
C LEU A 141 -1.42 20.86 -2.39
N GLU A 142 -1.14 21.57 -1.31
CA GLU A 142 -0.35 22.79 -1.35
C GLU A 142 1.08 22.46 -0.97
N VAL A 143 2.03 22.92 -1.78
CA VAL A 143 3.45 22.92 -1.48
C VAL A 143 3.84 24.36 -1.20
N GLY A 144 4.29 24.63 0.01
CA GLY A 144 4.70 25.96 0.44
C GLY A 144 6.12 25.93 1.01
N ILE A 145 6.71 27.13 1.16
CA ILE A 145 7.99 27.29 1.83
C ILE A 145 7.71 27.85 3.22
N ASP A 146 8.03 27.10 4.25
CA ASP A 146 8.12 27.59 5.61
C ASP A 146 9.61 27.84 5.93
N GLY A 147 9.91 28.79 6.81
CA GLY A 147 11.28 29.25 7.08
C GLY A 147 12.32 28.16 7.39
N GLU A 148 11.90 26.93 7.63
CA GLU A 148 12.72 25.75 7.89
C GLU A 148 12.79 24.77 6.69
N GLY A 149 12.01 24.97 5.62
CA GLY A 149 12.00 24.10 4.44
C GLY A 149 10.66 24.05 3.69
N GLN A 150 10.51 23.09 2.83
CA GLN A 150 9.25 22.87 2.13
C GLN A 150 8.25 22.09 2.99
N VAL A 151 7.01 22.54 2.96
CA VAL A 151 5.86 21.92 3.63
C VAL A 151 4.87 21.44 2.58
N PHE A 152 4.44 20.17 2.72
CA PHE A 152 3.41 19.56 1.90
C PHE A 152 2.14 19.39 2.73
N GLU A 153 1.08 20.07 2.36
CA GLU A 153 -0.21 20.01 3.04
C GLU A 153 -1.27 19.41 2.11
N VAL A 154 -1.94 18.33 2.53
CA VAL A 154 -3.10 17.79 1.82
C VAL A 154 -4.31 18.64 2.16
N LYS A 155 -4.79 19.44 1.22
CA LYS A 155 -5.93 20.36 1.40
C LYS A 155 -7.27 19.66 1.23
N SER A 156 -7.33 18.71 0.32
CA SER A 156 -8.54 17.94 0.05
C SER A 156 -8.17 16.60 -0.54
N THR A 157 -8.94 15.57 -0.19
CA THR A 157 -8.85 14.25 -0.80
C THR A 157 -10.27 13.72 -1.05
N HIS A 158 -10.44 13.06 -2.18
CA HIS A 158 -11.66 12.35 -2.53
C HIS A 158 -11.30 11.12 -3.35
N GLY A 159 -12.15 10.11 -3.34
CA GLY A 159 -11.89 8.88 -4.09
C GLY A 159 -12.92 7.81 -3.81
N ASP A 160 -12.63 6.62 -4.31
CA ASP A 160 -13.43 5.43 -4.07
C ASP A 160 -12.51 4.27 -3.65
N THR A 161 -12.72 3.79 -2.44
CA THR A 161 -11.94 2.69 -1.84
C THR A 161 -12.20 1.33 -2.47
N ASN A 162 -13.23 1.23 -3.33
CA ASN A 162 -13.66 0.01 -4.00
C ASN A 162 -13.70 0.17 -5.53
N LEU A 163 -12.93 1.11 -6.08
CA LEU A 163 -12.80 1.32 -7.52
C LEU A 163 -11.33 1.25 -7.92
N GLY A 164 -11.02 0.37 -8.87
CA GLY A 164 -9.69 0.22 -9.43
C GLY A 164 -9.67 -0.76 -10.60
N GLY A 165 -8.49 -1.10 -11.08
CA GLY A 165 -8.31 -2.00 -12.22
C GLY A 165 -8.96 -3.37 -12.02
N ASP A 166 -8.97 -3.90 -10.80
CA ASP A 166 -9.61 -5.19 -10.49
C ASP A 166 -11.12 -5.18 -10.77
N ASP A 167 -11.81 -4.04 -10.51
CA ASP A 167 -13.25 -3.92 -10.76
C ASP A 167 -13.57 -3.82 -12.26
N TRP A 168 -12.67 -3.22 -13.03
CA TRP A 168 -12.82 -3.18 -14.49
C TRP A 168 -12.53 -4.54 -15.13
N ASP A 169 -11.56 -5.27 -14.63
CA ASP A 169 -11.28 -6.65 -15.06
C ASP A 169 -12.54 -7.53 -14.81
N GLU A 170 -13.20 -7.39 -13.65
CA GLU A 170 -14.45 -8.10 -13.34
C GLU A 170 -15.63 -7.70 -14.23
N ALA A 171 -15.69 -6.42 -14.63
CA ALA A 171 -16.79 -5.95 -15.49
C ALA A 171 -16.69 -6.44 -16.96
N VAL A 172 -15.53 -6.95 -17.37
CA VAL A 172 -15.28 -7.43 -18.74
C VAL A 172 -15.41 -8.96 -18.84
N ILE A 173 -15.34 -9.68 -17.74
CA ILE A 173 -15.49 -11.13 -17.64
C ILE A 173 -16.98 -11.53 -17.55
#